data_fb7012a14906623f7c44eb7acf6efefa
#
_entry.id   fb7012a14906623f7c44eb7acf6efefa
#
_cell.length_a   1.000
_cell.length_b   1.000
_cell.length_c   1.000
_cell.angle_alpha   90.00
_cell.angle_beta   90.00
_cell.angle_gamma   90.00
#
_symmetry.space_group_name_H-M   'P 1'
#
loop_
_entity.id
_entity.type
_entity.pdbx_description
1 polymer ?
#
loop_
_entity_poly.entity_id
_entity_poly.type
_entity_poly.pdbx_seq_one_letter_code
_entity_poly.pdbx_strand_id
1 'polypeptide(L)'
;LKELVKYLSEEFKGEKNFNPIYLLLQICDKFPLVVINENLCIVEYQIGADSMSQGIYKQYVNSPRSFAKMRLQEMTLKHNTLYDRFMSAIHYVSSCIIANERNWLRNATRKDLVVIAAPLGWILSIYVKRKVTKIL
;
A
#
# COMPACT_ATOMS: atom_id res chain seq x y z
N LEU A 1 -9.52 -1.21 21.91
CA LEU A 1 -10.42 -1.22 20.74
C LEU A 1 -10.78 0.20 20.28
N LYS A 2 -11.12 1.14 21.18
CA LYS A 2 -11.45 2.55 20.82
C LYS A 2 -10.28 3.29 20.13
N GLU A 3 -9.04 3.02 20.50
CA GLU A 3 -7.87 3.61 19.83
C GLU A 3 -7.66 3.03 18.43
N LEU A 4 -8.02 1.76 18.20
CA LEU A 4 -7.90 1.11 16.90
C LEU A 4 -8.93 1.65 15.90
N VAL A 5 -10.13 1.99 16.36
CA VAL A 5 -11.18 2.59 15.51
C VAL A 5 -10.74 3.92 14.91
N LYS A 6 -9.90 4.70 15.61
CA LYS A 6 -9.35 5.95 15.10
C LYS A 6 -8.48 5.77 13.86
N TYR A 7 -7.88 4.59 13.67
CA TYR A 7 -7.04 4.28 12.51
C TYR A 7 -7.83 3.70 11.32
N LEU A 8 -9.07 3.26 11.55
CA LEU A 8 -9.96 2.74 10.50
C LEU A 8 -10.66 3.85 9.70
N SER A 9 -10.61 5.11 10.16
CA SER A 9 -11.41 6.20 9.61
C SER A 9 -10.75 6.98 8.46
N GLU A 10 -9.55 6.63 8.02
CA GLU A 10 -8.89 7.30 6.89
C GLU A 10 -9.32 6.67 5.56
N GLU A 11 -10.60 6.75 5.22
CA GLU A 11 -11.10 6.37 3.91
C GLU A 11 -10.92 7.53 2.92
N PHE A 12 -10.28 7.25 1.78
CA PHE A 12 -10.21 8.22 0.70
C PHE A 12 -11.51 8.20 -0.10
N LYS A 13 -12.14 9.35 -0.23
CA LYS A 13 -13.39 9.50 -0.97
C LYS A 13 -13.25 8.94 -2.40
N GLY A 14 -14.08 7.95 -2.74
CA GLY A 14 -14.09 7.29 -4.04
C GLY A 14 -13.19 6.05 -4.16
N GLU A 15 -12.38 5.73 -3.14
CA GLU A 15 -11.60 4.50 -3.10
C GLU A 15 -12.32 3.44 -2.26
N LYS A 16 -12.46 2.22 -2.82
CA LYS A 16 -13.19 1.13 -2.17
C LYS A 16 -12.32 0.21 -1.32
N ASN A 17 -11.01 0.20 -1.54
CA ASN A 17 -10.09 -0.73 -0.91
C ASN A 17 -9.08 0.02 -0.07
N PHE A 18 -9.28 0.03 1.24
CA PHE A 18 -8.23 0.34 2.19
C PHE A 18 -7.63 -0.97 2.71
N ASN A 19 -6.33 -1.15 2.49
CA ASN A 19 -5.69 -2.42 2.84
C ASN A 19 -5.62 -2.58 4.37
N PRO A 20 -6.22 -3.63 4.96
CA PRO A 20 -6.19 -3.88 6.40
C PRO A 20 -4.77 -4.06 6.96
N ILE A 21 -3.79 -4.38 6.12
CA ILE A 21 -2.37 -4.45 6.50
C ILE A 21 -1.89 -3.10 7.06
N TYR A 22 -2.43 -1.98 6.60
CA TYR A 22 -2.10 -0.66 7.15
C TYR A 22 -2.32 -0.58 8.67
N LEU A 23 -3.45 -1.09 9.15
CA LEU A 23 -3.76 -1.15 10.58
C LEU A 23 -2.83 -2.11 11.31
N LEU A 24 -2.60 -3.30 10.75
CA LEU A 24 -1.71 -4.30 11.34
C LEU A 24 -0.29 -3.75 11.49
N LEU A 25 0.24 -3.06 10.50
CA LEU A 25 1.57 -2.45 10.56
C LEU A 25 1.67 -1.41 11.69
N GLN A 26 0.62 -0.63 11.94
CA GLN A 26 0.60 0.34 13.06
C GLN A 26 0.57 -0.35 14.42
N ILE A 27 -0.15 -1.46 14.52
CA ILE A 27 -0.19 -2.27 15.76
C ILE A 27 1.16 -2.89 16.01
N CYS A 28 1.77 -3.51 15.00
CA CYS A 28 3.06 -4.19 15.10
C CYS A 28 4.23 -3.24 15.40
N ASP A 29 4.14 -1.97 15.01
CA ASP A 29 5.16 -0.97 15.35
C ASP A 29 5.11 -0.55 16.83
N LYS A 30 3.96 -0.74 17.50
CA LYS A 30 3.74 -0.38 18.90
C LYS A 30 3.78 -1.56 19.86
N PHE A 31 3.34 -2.72 19.42
CA PHE A 31 3.18 -3.91 20.26
C PHE A 31 3.96 -5.10 19.69
N PRO A 32 4.57 -5.92 20.53
CA PRO A 32 5.22 -7.13 20.08
C PRO A 32 4.20 -8.11 19.51
N LEU A 33 4.57 -8.79 18.41
CA LEU A 33 3.81 -9.89 17.86
C LEU A 33 4.08 -11.17 18.64
N VAL A 34 3.02 -11.85 19.03
CA VAL A 34 3.09 -13.20 19.57
C VAL A 34 2.64 -14.17 18.47
N VAL A 35 3.51 -15.12 18.12
CA VAL A 35 3.20 -16.16 17.15
C VAL A 35 2.62 -17.35 17.92
N ILE A 36 1.41 -17.75 17.58
CA ILE A 36 0.76 -18.95 18.10
C ILE A 36 0.84 -20.02 17.02
N ASN A 37 1.50 -21.15 17.34
CA ASN A 37 1.66 -22.26 16.39
C ASN A 37 0.44 -23.21 16.41
N GLU A 38 -0.73 -22.64 16.20
CA GLU A 38 -2.01 -23.35 16.15
C GLU A 38 -2.83 -22.87 14.95
N ASN A 39 -3.63 -23.75 14.38
CA ASN A 39 -4.55 -23.39 13.30
C ASN A 39 -5.79 -22.70 13.89
N LEU A 40 -5.77 -21.38 13.96
CA LEU A 40 -6.85 -20.58 14.55
C LEU A 40 -7.99 -20.27 13.58
N CYS A 41 -7.77 -20.40 12.27
CA CYS A 41 -8.83 -20.25 11.28
C CYS A 41 -8.56 -21.07 10.02
N ILE A 42 -9.63 -21.44 9.34
CA ILE A 42 -9.59 -22.08 8.02
C ILE A 42 -10.10 -21.04 7.02
N VAL A 43 -9.30 -20.75 6.01
CA VAL A 43 -9.67 -19.80 4.94
C VAL A 43 -9.93 -20.58 3.66
N GLU A 44 -11.16 -20.51 3.17
CA GLU A 44 -11.51 -21.05 1.86
C GLU A 44 -11.18 -20.03 0.78
N TYR A 45 -10.25 -20.39 -0.11
CA TYR A 45 -9.86 -19.55 -1.23
C TYR A 45 -10.92 -19.64 -2.34
N GLN A 46 -11.64 -18.55 -2.58
CA GLN A 46 -12.54 -18.47 -3.71
C GLN A 46 -11.75 -18.17 -4.99
N ILE A 47 -11.72 -19.18 -5.88
CA ILE A 47 -11.11 -19.05 -7.22
C ILE A 47 -12.19 -18.51 -8.16
N GLY A 48 -12.26 -17.19 -8.30
CA GLY A 48 -13.21 -16.53 -9.21
C GLY A 48 -12.58 -15.31 -9.88
N ALA A 49 -13.16 -14.87 -11.01
CA ALA A 49 -12.72 -13.69 -11.74
C ALA A 49 -12.75 -12.40 -10.88
N ASP A 50 -13.56 -12.39 -9.81
CA ASP A 50 -13.67 -11.31 -8.82
C ASP A 50 -12.75 -11.49 -7.61
N SER A 51 -11.87 -12.50 -7.61
CA SER A 51 -10.92 -12.70 -6.53
C SER A 51 -10.00 -11.50 -6.38
N MET A 52 -9.94 -10.97 -5.15
CA MET A 52 -9.09 -9.80 -4.83
C MET A 52 -7.61 -10.04 -5.16
N SER A 53 -7.13 -11.27 -5.04
CA SER A 53 -5.74 -11.64 -5.36
C SER A 53 -5.42 -11.60 -6.86
N GLN A 54 -6.39 -11.90 -7.73
CA GLN A 54 -6.20 -11.84 -9.19
C GLN A 54 -6.31 -10.40 -9.73
N GLY A 55 -6.95 -9.51 -8.98
CA GLY A 55 -7.19 -8.13 -9.38
C GLY A 55 -6.20 -7.10 -8.83
N ILE A 56 -5.00 -7.48 -8.38
CA ILE A 56 -4.06 -6.57 -7.70
C ILE A 56 -3.77 -5.29 -8.49
N TYR A 57 -3.56 -5.36 -9.79
CA TYR A 57 -3.33 -4.16 -10.61
C TYR A 57 -4.59 -3.28 -10.72
N LYS A 58 -5.76 -3.91 -10.80
CA LYS A 58 -7.04 -3.19 -10.82
C LYS A 58 -7.31 -2.49 -9.48
N GLN A 59 -7.02 -3.16 -8.37
CA GLN A 59 -7.09 -2.54 -7.04
C GLN A 59 -6.12 -1.38 -6.89
N TYR A 60 -4.90 -1.54 -7.39
CA TYR A 60 -3.86 -0.51 -7.34
C TYR A 60 -4.28 0.77 -8.09
N VAL A 61 -4.97 0.63 -9.23
CA VAL A 61 -5.49 1.77 -10.00
C VAL A 61 -6.77 2.35 -9.39
N ASN A 62 -7.61 1.52 -8.77
CA ASN A 62 -8.88 1.95 -8.19
C ASN A 62 -8.72 2.60 -6.81
N SER A 63 -7.63 2.32 -6.09
CA SER A 63 -7.39 2.84 -4.73
C SER A 63 -5.95 3.35 -4.54
N PRO A 64 -5.42 4.19 -5.45
CA PRO A 64 -4.01 4.55 -5.46
C PRO A 64 -3.59 5.39 -4.25
N ARG A 65 -4.48 6.20 -3.65
CA ARG A 65 -4.19 7.00 -2.45
C ARG A 65 -4.03 6.11 -1.22
N SER A 66 -4.88 5.10 -1.10
CA SER A 66 -4.79 4.10 -0.03
C SER A 66 -3.47 3.35 -0.10
N PHE A 67 -3.03 2.93 -1.30
CA PHE A 67 -1.72 2.34 -1.51
C PHE A 67 -0.58 3.32 -1.19
N ALA A 68 -0.66 4.57 -1.63
CA ALA A 68 0.34 5.60 -1.31
C ALA A 68 0.49 5.79 0.21
N LYS A 69 -0.63 5.85 0.95
CA LYS A 69 -0.62 6.00 2.41
C LYS A 69 0.07 4.82 3.10
N MET A 70 -0.24 3.59 2.68
CA MET A 70 0.42 2.39 3.20
C MET A 70 1.94 2.43 2.96
N ARG A 71 2.38 2.82 1.77
CA ARG A 71 3.81 2.92 1.44
C ARG A 71 4.54 4.01 2.23
N LEU A 72 3.87 5.14 2.52
CA LEU A 72 4.41 6.15 3.43
C LEU A 72 4.71 5.57 4.81
N GLN A 73 3.80 4.77 5.35
CA GLN A 73 3.99 4.12 6.64
C GLN A 73 5.14 3.10 6.59
N GLU A 74 5.19 2.25 5.57
CA GLU A 74 6.25 1.25 5.42
C GLU A 74 7.65 1.87 5.40
N MET A 75 7.80 3.07 4.80
CA MET A 75 9.08 3.80 4.82
C MET A 75 9.51 4.23 6.22
N THR A 76 8.60 4.29 7.20
CA THR A 76 8.88 4.72 8.58
C THR A 76 9.05 3.57 9.56
N LEU A 77 8.67 2.35 9.20
CA LEU A 77 8.76 1.18 10.09
C LEU A 77 10.20 0.92 10.54
N LYS A 78 10.38 0.70 11.84
CA LYS A 78 11.71 0.54 12.46
C LYS A 78 12.47 -0.67 11.93
N HIS A 79 11.74 -1.77 11.68
CA HIS A 79 12.32 -3.05 11.25
C HIS A 79 12.58 -3.16 9.75
N ASN A 80 12.10 -2.20 8.94
CA ASN A 80 12.32 -2.21 7.50
C ASN A 80 13.76 -1.85 7.16
N THR A 81 14.37 -2.65 6.30
CA THR A 81 15.70 -2.39 5.74
C THR A 81 15.67 -1.16 4.81
N LEU A 82 16.83 -0.64 4.46
CA LEU A 82 16.93 0.45 3.48
C LEU A 82 16.37 0.02 2.10
N TYR A 83 16.56 -1.24 1.73
CA TYR A 83 16.01 -1.82 0.51
C TYR A 83 14.47 -1.81 0.53
N ASP A 84 13.85 -2.28 1.63
CA ASP A 84 12.38 -2.29 1.77
C ASP A 84 11.80 -0.88 1.69
N ARG A 85 12.45 0.09 2.35
CA ARG A 85 12.06 1.49 2.30
C ARG A 85 12.18 2.08 0.90
N PHE A 86 13.23 1.71 0.16
CA PHE A 86 13.42 2.15 -1.21
C PHE A 86 12.36 1.55 -2.15
N MET A 87 12.06 0.26 -2.02
CA MET A 87 10.98 -0.37 -2.76
C MET A 87 9.62 0.29 -2.46
N SER A 88 9.34 0.58 -1.18
CA SER A 88 8.13 1.31 -0.79
C SER A 88 8.09 2.72 -1.37
N ALA A 89 9.24 3.40 -1.49
CA ALA A 89 9.31 4.71 -2.14
C ALA A 89 8.97 4.65 -3.64
N ILE A 90 9.44 3.63 -4.37
CA ILE A 90 9.08 3.40 -5.78
C ILE A 90 7.57 3.22 -5.93
N HIS A 91 6.98 2.36 -5.10
CA HIS A 91 5.52 2.14 -5.10
C HIS A 91 4.73 3.36 -4.68
N TYR A 92 5.23 4.14 -3.72
CA TYR A 92 4.62 5.40 -3.31
C TYR A 92 4.54 6.38 -4.47
N VAL A 93 5.66 6.63 -5.17
CA VAL A 93 5.69 7.53 -6.33
C VAL A 93 4.73 7.05 -7.41
N SER A 94 4.76 5.76 -7.73
CA SER A 94 3.84 5.17 -8.72
C SER A 94 2.37 5.40 -8.35
N SER A 95 2.00 5.17 -7.08
CA SER A 95 0.65 5.38 -6.57
C SER A 95 0.23 6.85 -6.66
N CYS A 96 1.10 7.78 -6.29
CA CYS A 96 0.83 9.21 -6.38
C CYS A 96 0.63 9.69 -7.83
N ILE A 97 1.41 9.16 -8.77
CA ILE A 97 1.24 9.46 -10.21
C ILE A 97 -0.10 8.92 -10.73
N ILE A 98 -0.51 7.71 -10.29
CA ILE A 98 -1.79 7.13 -10.67
C ILE A 98 -2.95 7.93 -10.08
N ALA A 99 -2.81 8.39 -8.82
CA ALA A 99 -3.79 9.23 -8.12
C ALA A 99 -3.83 10.68 -8.63
N ASN A 100 -2.90 11.07 -9.51
CA ASN A 100 -2.71 12.46 -9.94
C ASN A 100 -2.43 13.45 -8.78
N GLU A 101 -1.72 12.98 -7.76
CA GLU A 101 -1.32 13.78 -6.59
C GLU A 101 -0.11 14.65 -6.93
N ARG A 102 -0.28 15.98 -6.96
CA ARG A 102 0.80 16.92 -7.30
C ARG A 102 1.80 17.14 -6.16
N ASN A 103 1.34 16.99 -4.92
CA ASN A 103 2.14 17.30 -3.72
C ASN A 103 2.87 16.08 -3.14
N TRP A 104 3.08 15.03 -3.93
CA TRP A 104 3.64 13.76 -3.47
C TRP A 104 5.02 13.92 -2.79
N LEU A 105 5.89 14.80 -3.29
CA LEU A 105 7.19 15.04 -2.69
C LEU A 105 7.09 15.81 -1.36
N ARG A 106 6.15 16.76 -1.25
CA ARG A 106 5.91 17.50 -0.01
C ARG A 106 5.37 16.59 1.09
N ASN A 107 4.50 15.65 0.73
CA ASN A 107 3.84 14.73 1.65
C ASN A 107 4.72 13.53 2.05
N ALA A 108 5.85 13.33 1.37
CA ALA A 108 6.75 12.23 1.62
C ALA A 108 7.47 12.37 2.97
N THR A 109 7.52 11.28 3.74
CA THR A 109 8.27 11.19 5.01
C THR A 109 9.79 11.11 4.78
N ARG A 110 10.20 10.37 3.73
CA ARG A 110 11.60 10.17 3.31
C ARG A 110 11.80 10.75 1.92
N LYS A 111 11.95 12.07 1.84
CA LYS A 111 12.13 12.82 0.58
C LYS A 111 13.37 12.39 -0.20
N ASP A 112 14.44 12.05 0.51
CA ASP A 112 15.69 11.52 -0.03
C ASP A 112 15.44 10.27 -0.90
N LEU A 113 14.81 9.27 -0.32
CA LEU A 113 14.50 8.02 -1.02
C LEU A 113 13.49 8.23 -2.17
N VAL A 114 12.49 9.07 -1.93
CA VAL A 114 11.42 9.32 -2.90
C VAL A 114 11.94 10.03 -4.15
N VAL A 115 12.88 10.97 -4.01
CA VAL A 115 13.53 11.64 -5.16
C VAL A 115 14.33 10.62 -5.99
N ILE A 116 15.13 9.76 -5.34
CA ILE A 116 15.92 8.75 -6.03
C ILE A 116 15.01 7.70 -6.70
N ALA A 117 13.89 7.36 -6.05
CA ALA A 117 12.92 6.38 -6.54
C ALA A 117 12.00 6.92 -7.66
N ALA A 118 11.95 8.25 -7.87
CA ALA A 118 11.01 8.90 -8.78
C ALA A 118 11.03 8.33 -10.22
N PRO A 119 12.18 8.14 -10.89
CA PRO A 119 12.20 7.60 -12.25
C PRO A 119 11.65 6.17 -12.31
N LEU A 120 11.98 5.32 -11.33
CA LEU A 120 11.48 3.94 -11.27
C LEU A 120 9.98 3.90 -10.95
N GLY A 121 9.50 4.76 -10.06
CA GLY A 121 8.08 4.90 -9.75
C GLY A 121 7.26 5.37 -10.96
N TRP A 122 7.82 6.25 -11.79
CA TRP A 122 7.19 6.68 -13.04
C TRP A 122 7.06 5.51 -14.02
N ILE A 123 8.14 4.73 -14.25
CA ILE A 123 8.12 3.54 -15.10
C ILE A 123 7.09 2.54 -14.58
N LEU A 124 7.06 2.28 -13.27
CA LEU A 124 6.09 1.37 -12.65
C LEU A 124 4.64 1.84 -12.87
N SER A 125 4.38 3.14 -12.79
CA SER A 125 3.03 3.69 -13.03
C SER A 125 2.53 3.42 -14.45
N ILE A 126 3.42 3.56 -15.44
CA ILE A 126 3.11 3.24 -16.85
C ILE A 126 2.84 1.74 -17.01
N TYR A 127 3.69 0.91 -16.42
CA TYR A 127 3.53 -0.54 -16.46
C TYR A 127 2.18 -0.99 -15.89
N VAL A 128 1.82 -0.49 -14.69
CA VAL A 128 0.56 -0.82 -14.02
C VAL A 128 -0.64 -0.38 -14.87
N LYS A 129 -0.65 0.85 -15.37
CA LYS A 129 -1.72 1.35 -16.25
C LYS A 129 -1.89 0.49 -17.49
N ARG A 130 -0.79 0.13 -18.16
CA ARG A 130 -0.83 -0.74 -19.37
C ARG A 130 -1.35 -2.15 -19.05
N LYS A 131 -1.01 -2.70 -17.89
CA LYS A 131 -1.52 -4.03 -17.47
C LYS A 131 -3.02 -3.99 -17.25
N VAL A 132 -3.56 -2.96 -16.61
CA VAL A 132 -5.01 -2.82 -16.40
C VAL A 132 -5.75 -2.64 -17.72
N THR A 133 -5.24 -1.83 -18.66
CA THR A 133 -5.85 -1.64 -19.98
C THR A 133 -5.90 -2.93 -20.83
N LYS A 134 -4.99 -3.87 -20.59
CA LYS A 134 -4.99 -5.16 -21.29
C LYS A 134 -5.94 -6.21 -20.68
N ILE A 135 -6.44 -5.96 -19.47
CA ILE A 135 -7.33 -6.87 -18.72
C ILE A 135 -8.80 -6.44 -18.89
N LEU A 136 -9.04 -5.21 -19.33
CA LEU A 136 -10.35 -4.66 -19.72
C LEU A 136 -10.61 -4.90 -21.20
#